data_fd4b1c29234026675003062aafcf80ec
#
_entry.id   fd4b1c29234026675003062aafcf80ec
#
_cell.length_a   1.000
_cell.length_b   1.000
_cell.length_c   1.000
_cell.angle_alpha   90.00
_cell.angle_beta   90.00
_cell.angle_gamma   90.00
#
_symmetry.space_group_name_H-M   'P 1'
#
loop_
_entity.id
_entity.type
_entity.pdbx_description
1 polymer ?
#
loop_
_entity_poly.entity_id
_entity_poly.type
_entity_poly.pdbx_seq_one_letter_code
_entity_poly.pdbx_strand_id
1 'polypeptide(L)'
;VVMLNRLDQQLVVRPQDVAASSDAMEVIGTFNPGAAEYGGEVVILVRVAERPCEERPGYVALPRWSDGGVVVDWMAEDQVRLLDPRVVERNEDGLLRLTFTSHLRVVRSRDGRTVDRFDGPVFAPEMPWEEYGVEDPRIVAIDGRYWITYVAVSRHGAATALASTADFETFQRHGIIFCPENKDVVLFPEKIGGQYAALHRPTTAHPFCRPEIWFARSPDLLHWGGHQVVHGGSSNWETGRVGAGVPPLRTEQGWLEIYHASRRSTEPGKVGTYVGGIMLLDLENPAVVRNYRPDPLWEPDMPYELEGFVPGVVFPTAVVERGDRLQMYYGAADTYTAMVEFDREELLAAA
;
A
#
# COMPACT_ATOMS: atom_id res chain seq x y z
N VAL A 1 12.82 24.90 -7.43
CA VAL A 1 12.34 23.76 -6.64
C VAL A 1 13.49 23.24 -5.81
N VAL A 2 13.43 23.33 -4.49
CA VAL A 2 14.42 22.72 -3.61
C VAL A 2 14.10 21.23 -3.59
N MET A 3 14.87 20.41 -4.29
CA MET A 3 14.79 18.96 -4.17
C MET A 3 15.27 18.58 -2.76
N LEU A 4 14.49 17.81 -2.03
CA LEU A 4 14.94 17.24 -0.77
C LEU A 4 16.10 16.30 -1.01
N ASN A 5 17.09 16.36 -0.13
CA ASN A 5 18.24 15.48 -0.23
C ASN A 5 17.87 14.07 0.23
N ARG A 6 17.85 13.13 -0.70
CA ARG A 6 17.74 11.69 -0.41
C ARG A 6 19.12 11.21 0.03
N LEU A 7 19.28 10.96 1.33
CA LEU A 7 20.58 10.68 1.94
C LEU A 7 21.11 9.29 1.58
N ASP A 8 20.20 8.33 1.52
CA ASP A 8 20.47 6.96 1.09
C ASP A 8 19.22 6.39 0.41
N GLN A 9 19.42 5.62 -0.65
CA GLN A 9 18.33 5.02 -1.41
C GLN A 9 18.75 3.68 -1.99
N GLN A 10 18.00 2.62 -1.68
CA GLN A 10 18.37 1.28 -2.10
C GLN A 10 17.18 0.32 -2.20
N LEU A 11 17.39 -0.75 -2.93
CA LEU A 11 16.51 -1.93 -2.92
C LEU A 11 16.69 -2.70 -1.61
N VAL A 12 15.55 -3.09 -0.99
CA VAL A 12 15.52 -3.89 0.23
C VAL A 12 15.12 -5.34 -0.07
N VAL A 13 14.03 -5.54 -0.83
CA VAL A 13 13.56 -6.87 -1.23
C VAL A 13 13.24 -6.91 -2.71
N ARG A 14 13.70 -7.97 -3.37
CA ARG A 14 13.46 -8.25 -4.78
C ARG A 14 12.62 -9.52 -4.94
N PRO A 15 11.90 -9.70 -6.06
CA PRO A 15 11.14 -10.93 -6.33
C PRO A 15 11.95 -12.21 -6.15
N GLN A 16 13.19 -12.23 -6.61
CA GLN A 16 14.08 -13.40 -6.52
C GLN A 16 14.58 -13.70 -5.09
N ASP A 17 14.41 -12.79 -4.15
CA ASP A 17 14.82 -12.98 -2.75
C ASP A 17 13.76 -13.76 -1.95
N VAL A 18 12.56 -13.95 -2.51
CA VAL A 18 11.42 -14.57 -1.84
C VAL A 18 10.99 -15.84 -2.56
N ALA A 19 10.87 -16.92 -1.81
CA ALA A 19 10.33 -18.17 -2.33
C ALA A 19 8.82 -18.03 -2.60
N ALA A 20 8.37 -18.56 -3.74
CA ALA A 20 6.95 -18.62 -4.07
C ALA A 20 6.14 -19.46 -3.06
N SER A 21 4.83 -19.25 -2.99
CA SER A 21 3.93 -20.00 -2.11
C SER A 21 3.85 -21.49 -2.46
N SER A 22 4.14 -21.85 -3.71
CA SER A 22 4.23 -23.21 -4.20
C SER A 22 5.06 -23.30 -5.48
N ASP A 23 5.47 -24.52 -5.87
CA ASP A 23 6.22 -24.78 -7.12
C ASP A 23 5.41 -24.43 -8.40
N ALA A 24 4.10 -24.28 -8.27
CA ALA A 24 3.22 -23.90 -9.39
C ALA A 24 3.11 -22.38 -9.60
N MET A 25 3.71 -21.58 -8.71
CA MET A 25 3.65 -20.12 -8.72
C MET A 25 5.04 -19.52 -8.87
N GLU A 26 5.12 -18.36 -9.48
CA GLU A 26 6.33 -17.52 -9.52
C GLU A 26 6.08 -16.14 -8.90
N VAL A 27 7.06 -15.62 -8.17
CA VAL A 27 7.01 -14.28 -7.59
C VAL A 27 7.31 -13.26 -8.68
N ILE A 28 6.34 -12.39 -8.94
CA ILE A 28 6.46 -11.30 -9.93
C ILE A 28 6.72 -9.93 -9.31
N GLY A 29 6.48 -9.79 -7.98
CA GLY A 29 6.71 -8.54 -7.27
C GLY A 29 6.77 -8.71 -5.77
N THR A 30 7.58 -7.85 -5.13
CA THR A 30 7.73 -7.72 -3.67
C THR A 30 7.70 -6.23 -3.34
N PHE A 31 6.53 -5.64 -3.10
CA PHE A 31 6.37 -4.19 -3.07
C PHE A 31 5.34 -3.73 -2.03
N ASN A 32 5.19 -2.42 -1.88
CA ASN A 32 4.23 -1.75 -0.98
C ASN A 32 4.23 -2.32 0.45
N PRO A 33 5.38 -2.33 1.15
CA PRO A 33 5.51 -2.95 2.46
C PRO A 33 4.90 -2.08 3.57
N GLY A 34 4.39 -2.71 4.64
CA GLY A 34 4.30 -2.07 5.95
C GLY A 34 5.60 -2.26 6.71
N ALA A 35 5.98 -1.31 7.57
CA ALA A 35 7.14 -1.46 8.43
C ALA A 35 6.90 -0.89 9.82
N ALA A 36 7.55 -1.48 10.83
CA ALA A 36 7.55 -0.99 12.21
C ALA A 36 8.82 -1.43 12.94
N GLU A 37 9.17 -0.71 13.99
CA GLU A 37 10.21 -1.16 14.91
C GLU A 37 9.62 -2.14 15.93
N TYR A 38 10.28 -3.29 16.12
CA TYR A 38 9.92 -4.29 17.10
C TYR A 38 11.16 -5.03 17.63
N GLY A 39 11.35 -5.05 18.94
CA GLY A 39 12.45 -5.77 19.57
C GLY A 39 13.84 -5.27 19.19
N GLY A 40 13.99 -4.01 18.79
CA GLY A 40 15.25 -3.40 18.33
C GLY A 40 15.59 -3.69 16.86
N GLU A 41 14.70 -4.36 16.13
CA GLU A 41 14.78 -4.60 14.69
C GLU A 41 13.68 -3.84 13.95
N VAL A 42 13.86 -3.61 12.66
CA VAL A 42 12.77 -3.24 11.76
C VAL A 42 12.11 -4.49 11.22
N VAL A 43 10.82 -4.61 11.47
CA VAL A 43 9.97 -5.63 10.85
C VAL A 43 9.31 -5.02 9.64
N ILE A 44 9.48 -5.67 8.50
CA ILE A 44 8.91 -5.25 7.22
C ILE A 44 7.92 -6.33 6.78
N LEU A 45 6.66 -5.96 6.63
CA LEU A 45 5.60 -6.84 6.13
C LEU A 45 5.46 -6.58 4.63
N VAL A 46 6.10 -7.41 3.82
CA VAL A 46 6.21 -7.23 2.37
C VAL A 46 5.03 -7.88 1.66
N ARG A 47 4.37 -7.15 0.76
CA ARG A 47 3.45 -7.73 -0.21
C ARG A 47 4.24 -8.53 -1.24
N VAL A 48 3.88 -9.81 -1.41
CA VAL A 48 4.43 -10.72 -2.40
C VAL A 48 3.34 -11.01 -3.42
N ALA A 49 3.54 -10.59 -4.65
CA ALA A 49 2.64 -10.85 -5.77
C ALA A 49 3.16 -12.04 -6.58
N GLU A 50 2.27 -12.97 -6.89
CA GLU A 50 2.59 -14.22 -7.58
C GLU A 50 1.62 -14.47 -8.72
N ARG A 51 2.13 -15.09 -9.79
CA ARG A 51 1.32 -15.62 -10.90
C ARG A 51 1.59 -17.10 -11.12
N PRO A 52 0.67 -17.85 -11.76
CA PRO A 52 0.93 -19.21 -12.16
C PRO A 52 2.11 -19.33 -13.14
N CYS A 53 2.96 -20.34 -12.95
CA CYS A 53 4.05 -20.67 -13.87
C CYS A 53 3.53 -21.31 -15.16
N GLU A 54 2.40 -22.04 -15.07
CA GLU A 54 1.82 -22.71 -16.24
C GLU A 54 1.17 -21.70 -17.18
N GLU A 55 1.47 -21.82 -18.48
CA GLU A 55 0.79 -21.08 -19.53
C GLU A 55 0.02 -22.06 -20.42
N ARG A 56 -1.21 -21.71 -20.81
CA ARG A 56 -2.05 -22.48 -21.73
C ARG A 56 -2.40 -21.62 -22.94
N PRO A 57 -1.98 -22.00 -24.15
CA PRO A 57 -2.32 -21.24 -25.36
C PRO A 57 -3.84 -21.03 -25.50
N GLY A 58 -4.27 -19.78 -25.70
CA GLY A 58 -5.66 -19.40 -25.83
C GLY A 58 -6.43 -19.28 -24.49
N TYR A 59 -5.76 -19.36 -23.35
CA TYR A 59 -6.36 -19.22 -22.04
C TYR A 59 -5.63 -18.21 -21.16
N VAL A 60 -6.35 -17.54 -20.29
CA VAL A 60 -5.83 -16.67 -19.23
C VAL A 60 -5.90 -17.41 -17.89
N ALA A 61 -4.80 -17.42 -17.17
CA ALA A 61 -4.71 -17.96 -15.81
C ALA A 61 -5.21 -16.93 -14.79
N LEU A 62 -6.17 -17.30 -13.95
CA LEU A 62 -6.80 -16.44 -12.97
C LEU A 62 -6.69 -17.09 -11.58
N PRO A 63 -5.60 -16.83 -10.84
CA PRO A 63 -5.39 -17.43 -9.53
C PRO A 63 -6.37 -16.86 -8.51
N ARG A 64 -6.72 -17.70 -7.54
CA ARG A 64 -7.47 -17.32 -6.34
C ARG A 64 -7.12 -18.24 -5.16
N TRP A 65 -7.32 -17.76 -3.97
CA TRP A 65 -7.18 -18.56 -2.76
C TRP A 65 -8.49 -19.31 -2.45
N SER A 66 -8.36 -20.58 -2.13
CA SER A 66 -9.47 -21.46 -1.71
C SER A 66 -8.90 -22.61 -0.87
N ASP A 67 -9.56 -22.94 0.24
CA ASP A 67 -9.21 -24.06 1.12
C ASP A 67 -7.74 -24.08 1.56
N GLY A 68 -7.19 -22.89 1.83
CA GLY A 68 -5.81 -22.72 2.33
C GLY A 68 -4.72 -22.80 1.26
N GLY A 69 -5.05 -22.79 -0.02
CA GLY A 69 -4.09 -22.81 -1.12
C GLY A 69 -4.53 -21.99 -2.32
N VAL A 70 -3.64 -21.88 -3.33
CA VAL A 70 -3.92 -21.20 -4.58
C VAL A 70 -4.55 -22.20 -5.57
N VAL A 71 -5.69 -21.82 -6.14
CA VAL A 71 -6.37 -22.50 -7.24
C VAL A 71 -6.31 -21.60 -8.47
N VAL A 72 -6.05 -22.17 -9.64
CA VAL A 72 -6.00 -21.44 -10.90
C VAL A 72 -7.23 -21.78 -11.74
N ASP A 73 -8.09 -20.78 -11.95
CA ASP A 73 -9.18 -20.86 -12.91
C ASP A 73 -8.64 -20.49 -14.30
N TRP A 74 -8.93 -21.33 -15.29
CA TRP A 74 -8.54 -21.09 -16.67
C TRP A 74 -9.73 -20.61 -17.50
N MET A 75 -9.63 -19.42 -18.08
CA MET A 75 -10.68 -18.88 -18.95
C MET A 75 -10.12 -18.67 -20.36
N ALA A 76 -10.92 -19.02 -21.37
CA ALA A 76 -10.54 -18.77 -22.76
C ALA A 76 -10.40 -17.26 -23.00
N GLU A 77 -9.40 -16.86 -23.80
CA GLU A 77 -9.10 -15.44 -24.07
C GLU A 77 -10.29 -14.68 -24.69
N ASP A 78 -11.13 -15.36 -25.47
CA ASP A 78 -12.36 -14.79 -26.06
C ASP A 78 -13.49 -14.57 -25.05
N GLN A 79 -13.40 -15.12 -23.83
CA GLN A 79 -14.36 -14.96 -22.75
C GLN A 79 -14.01 -13.81 -21.79
N VAL A 80 -12.87 -13.18 -21.98
CA VAL A 80 -12.40 -12.08 -21.13
C VAL A 80 -11.94 -10.88 -21.96
N ARG A 81 -12.01 -9.71 -21.34
CA ARG A 81 -11.40 -8.48 -21.87
C ARG A 81 -10.26 -8.05 -20.96
N LEU A 82 -9.04 -7.98 -21.51
CA LEU A 82 -7.90 -7.44 -20.77
C LEU A 82 -8.08 -5.92 -20.60
N LEU A 83 -8.10 -5.46 -19.35
CA LEU A 83 -8.19 -4.03 -19.01
C LEU A 83 -6.80 -3.41 -18.88
N ASP A 84 -5.91 -4.09 -18.17
CA ASP A 84 -4.48 -3.85 -18.08
C ASP A 84 -3.78 -5.20 -17.74
N PRO A 85 -2.44 -5.28 -17.69
CA PRO A 85 -1.74 -6.55 -17.44
C PRO A 85 -2.13 -7.26 -16.13
N ARG A 86 -2.78 -6.56 -15.19
CA ARG A 86 -3.16 -7.05 -13.87
C ARG A 86 -4.60 -7.53 -13.81
N VAL A 87 -5.48 -6.99 -14.66
CA VAL A 87 -6.93 -7.11 -14.50
C VAL A 87 -7.60 -7.50 -15.79
N VAL A 88 -8.42 -8.53 -15.72
CA VAL A 88 -9.36 -8.91 -16.79
C VAL A 88 -10.79 -8.74 -16.32
N GLU A 89 -11.69 -8.48 -17.27
CA GLU A 89 -13.12 -8.45 -17.09
C GLU A 89 -13.74 -9.63 -17.83
N ARG A 90 -14.59 -10.39 -17.14
CA ARG A 90 -15.36 -11.48 -17.76
C ARG A 90 -16.44 -10.90 -18.68
N ASN A 91 -16.53 -11.41 -19.91
CA ASN A 91 -17.53 -10.92 -20.88
C ASN A 91 -18.98 -11.29 -20.50
N GLU A 92 -19.15 -12.36 -19.73
CA GLU A 92 -20.47 -12.88 -19.35
C GLU A 92 -21.22 -11.97 -18.36
N ASP A 93 -20.50 -11.48 -17.33
CA ASP A 93 -21.13 -10.80 -16.19
C ASP A 93 -20.39 -9.52 -15.74
N GLY A 94 -19.29 -9.16 -16.44
CA GLY A 94 -18.47 -7.99 -16.09
C GLY A 94 -17.65 -8.16 -14.82
N LEU A 95 -17.54 -9.38 -14.26
CA LEU A 95 -16.76 -9.63 -13.06
C LEU A 95 -15.26 -9.40 -13.34
N LEU A 96 -14.64 -8.58 -12.48
CA LEU A 96 -13.20 -8.35 -12.55
C LEU A 96 -12.44 -9.48 -11.87
N ARG A 97 -11.35 -9.92 -12.51
CA ARG A 97 -10.42 -10.92 -12.00
C ARG A 97 -8.99 -10.42 -12.14
N LEU A 98 -8.15 -10.82 -11.20
CA LEU A 98 -6.71 -10.55 -11.26
C LEU A 98 -5.99 -11.68 -11.99
N THR A 99 -4.93 -11.33 -12.72
CA THR A 99 -4.01 -12.28 -13.37
C THR A 99 -2.92 -12.78 -12.41
N PHE A 100 -2.92 -12.29 -11.19
CA PHE A 100 -2.00 -12.64 -10.10
C PHE A 100 -2.76 -12.68 -8.77
N THR A 101 -2.11 -13.16 -7.73
CA THR A 101 -2.59 -13.07 -6.35
C THR A 101 -1.48 -12.53 -5.44
N SER A 102 -1.82 -12.13 -4.23
CA SER A 102 -0.84 -11.62 -3.26
C SER A 102 -1.04 -12.19 -1.87
N HIS A 103 0.06 -12.31 -1.15
CA HIS A 103 0.12 -12.58 0.29
C HIS A 103 1.19 -11.69 0.94
N LEU A 104 1.30 -11.70 2.28
CA LEU A 104 2.30 -10.89 2.97
C LEU A 104 3.34 -11.78 3.65
N ARG A 105 4.59 -11.32 3.62
CA ARG A 105 5.74 -11.99 4.25
C ARG A 105 6.40 -11.08 5.28
N VAL A 106 6.74 -11.65 6.42
CA VAL A 106 7.53 -10.96 7.46
C VAL A 106 9.00 -11.04 7.10
N VAL A 107 9.64 -9.87 7.06
CA VAL A 107 11.08 -9.70 6.85
C VAL A 107 11.63 -8.94 8.04
N ARG A 108 12.81 -9.31 8.53
CA ARG A 108 13.48 -8.62 9.65
C ARG A 108 14.82 -8.04 9.23
N SER A 109 15.11 -6.87 9.75
CA SER A 109 16.31 -6.10 9.47
C SER A 109 16.77 -5.35 10.72
N ARG A 110 18.04 -5.47 11.10
CA ARG A 110 18.57 -4.72 12.24
C ARG A 110 18.84 -3.26 11.92
N ASP A 111 19.19 -2.97 10.70
CA ASP A 111 19.52 -1.62 10.24
C ASP A 111 18.41 -0.95 9.42
N GLY A 112 17.35 -1.71 9.07
CA GLY A 112 16.26 -1.25 8.19
C GLY A 112 16.65 -1.16 6.71
N ARG A 113 17.85 -1.57 6.34
CA ARG A 113 18.43 -1.42 5.00
C ARG A 113 18.67 -2.76 4.33
N THR A 114 19.20 -3.70 5.10
CA THR A 114 19.56 -5.05 4.63
C THR A 114 18.68 -6.09 5.28
N VAL A 115 18.24 -7.06 4.51
CA VAL A 115 17.45 -8.18 5.02
C VAL A 115 18.36 -9.12 5.78
N ASP A 116 18.11 -9.29 7.09
CA ASP A 116 18.82 -10.29 7.90
C ASP A 116 18.18 -11.68 7.75
N ARG A 117 16.83 -11.73 7.72
CA ARG A 117 16.08 -12.98 7.59
C ARG A 117 14.64 -12.76 7.12
N PHE A 118 14.12 -13.79 6.49
CA PHE A 118 12.69 -13.94 6.20
C PHE A 118 12.10 -14.86 7.26
N ASP A 119 11.46 -14.28 8.26
CA ASP A 119 10.91 -15.01 9.41
C ASP A 119 9.39 -14.92 9.45
N GLY A 120 8.85 -15.80 10.30
CA GLY A 120 7.49 -15.75 10.70
C GLY A 120 6.50 -16.34 9.70
N PRO A 121 5.24 -16.33 10.09
CA PRO A 121 4.18 -16.89 9.29
C PRO A 121 3.95 -16.07 8.02
N VAL A 122 3.47 -16.75 7.01
CA VAL A 122 2.88 -16.10 5.84
C VAL A 122 1.50 -15.57 6.26
N PHE A 123 1.25 -14.28 6.08
CA PHE A 123 -0.09 -13.73 6.18
C PHE A 123 -0.77 -13.95 4.82
N ALA A 124 -1.27 -15.16 4.64
CA ALA A 124 -1.97 -15.57 3.42
C ALA A 124 -3.48 -15.29 3.53
N PRO A 125 -4.19 -15.16 2.40
CA PRO A 125 -5.65 -15.09 2.39
C PRO A 125 -6.30 -16.28 3.08
N GLU A 126 -7.23 -16.01 3.98
CA GLU A 126 -7.98 -17.01 4.74
C GLU A 126 -9.49 -16.75 4.72
N MET A 127 -9.88 -15.49 4.45
CA MET A 127 -11.26 -15.07 4.55
C MET A 127 -11.90 -14.97 3.14
N PRO A 128 -13.23 -15.16 3.00
CA PRO A 128 -13.88 -15.05 1.69
C PRO A 128 -13.66 -13.72 0.97
N TRP A 129 -13.48 -12.64 1.71
CA TRP A 129 -13.20 -11.31 1.15
C TRP A 129 -11.72 -11.07 0.79
N GLU A 130 -10.86 -12.08 0.95
CA GLU A 130 -9.44 -12.10 0.56
C GLU A 130 -9.18 -13.04 -0.64
N GLU A 131 -10.24 -13.50 -1.31
CA GLU A 131 -10.20 -14.54 -2.35
C GLU A 131 -9.13 -14.30 -3.44
N TYR A 132 -8.87 -13.05 -3.81
CA TYR A 132 -7.90 -12.69 -4.84
C TYR A 132 -6.57 -12.19 -4.27
N GLY A 133 -6.45 -12.10 -2.96
CA GLY A 133 -5.22 -11.73 -2.28
C GLY A 133 -5.39 -10.70 -1.18
N VAL A 134 -4.30 -10.50 -0.44
CA VAL A 134 -4.12 -9.45 0.54
C VAL A 134 -2.97 -8.54 0.11
N GLU A 135 -3.16 -7.21 0.21
CA GLU A 135 -2.28 -6.24 -0.41
C GLU A 135 -1.96 -5.08 0.55
N ASP A 136 -0.84 -4.40 0.29
CA ASP A 136 -0.50 -3.06 0.74
C ASP A 136 -0.70 -2.80 2.24
N PRO A 137 -0.03 -3.54 3.13
CA PRO A 137 -0.18 -3.37 4.57
C PRO A 137 0.34 -2.00 5.03
N ARG A 138 -0.33 -1.39 6.03
CA ARG A 138 0.14 -0.24 6.79
C ARG A 138 0.17 -0.61 8.27
N ILE A 139 1.29 -0.41 8.93
CA ILE A 139 1.49 -0.82 10.32
C ILE A 139 1.61 0.41 11.21
N VAL A 140 0.87 0.42 12.31
CA VAL A 140 0.98 1.44 13.34
C VAL A 140 0.91 0.82 14.73
N ALA A 141 1.71 1.31 15.66
CA ALA A 141 1.64 0.92 17.05
C ALA A 141 0.65 1.83 17.80
N ILE A 142 -0.39 1.24 18.41
CA ILE A 142 -1.37 1.95 19.24
C ILE A 142 -1.60 1.12 20.51
N ASP A 143 -1.51 1.75 21.67
CA ASP A 143 -1.78 1.14 22.98
C ASP A 143 -1.00 -0.18 23.20
N GLY A 144 0.28 -0.22 22.78
CA GLY A 144 1.16 -1.37 22.96
C GLY A 144 0.91 -2.57 22.04
N ARG A 145 0.11 -2.40 21.00
CA ARG A 145 -0.20 -3.39 19.98
C ARG A 145 0.05 -2.84 18.59
N TYR A 146 0.47 -3.67 17.64
CA TYR A 146 0.60 -3.29 16.24
C TYR A 146 -0.70 -3.58 15.51
N TRP A 147 -1.25 -2.54 14.87
CA TRP A 147 -2.44 -2.60 14.05
C TRP A 147 -2.04 -2.51 12.59
N ILE A 148 -2.66 -3.34 11.77
CA ILE A 148 -2.31 -3.50 10.37
C ILE A 148 -3.58 -3.31 9.56
N THR A 149 -3.65 -2.21 8.81
CA THR A 149 -4.65 -2.08 7.75
C THR A 149 -4.09 -2.69 6.48
N TYR A 150 -4.89 -3.44 5.74
CA TYR A 150 -4.50 -4.06 4.48
C TYR A 150 -5.67 -4.09 3.50
N VAL A 151 -5.37 -4.19 2.22
CA VAL A 151 -6.40 -4.34 1.19
C VAL A 151 -6.73 -5.81 1.05
N ALA A 152 -8.00 -6.15 1.25
CA ALA A 152 -8.56 -7.46 1.01
C ALA A 152 -9.28 -7.44 -0.35
N VAL A 153 -8.83 -8.25 -1.30
CA VAL A 153 -9.35 -8.24 -2.67
C VAL A 153 -10.16 -9.49 -2.95
N SER A 154 -11.35 -9.31 -3.45
CA SER A 154 -12.27 -10.40 -3.80
C SER A 154 -13.16 -10.03 -4.99
N ARG A 155 -14.09 -10.93 -5.35
CA ARG A 155 -15.13 -10.65 -6.35
C ARG A 155 -16.03 -9.46 -6.01
N HIS A 156 -16.01 -9.00 -4.77
CA HIS A 156 -16.77 -7.83 -4.29
C HIS A 156 -15.98 -6.53 -4.38
N GLY A 157 -14.77 -6.56 -4.96
CA GLY A 157 -13.86 -5.42 -5.07
C GLY A 157 -12.79 -5.40 -3.97
N ALA A 158 -12.11 -4.27 -3.84
CA ALA A 158 -11.07 -4.04 -2.87
C ALA A 158 -11.63 -3.36 -1.62
N ALA A 159 -11.62 -4.05 -0.50
CA ALA A 159 -12.00 -3.53 0.81
C ALA A 159 -10.77 -3.30 1.67
N THR A 160 -10.83 -2.39 2.65
CA THR A 160 -9.80 -2.34 3.68
C THR A 160 -10.22 -3.17 4.88
N ALA A 161 -9.37 -4.12 5.24
CA ALA A 161 -9.53 -4.95 6.42
C ALA A 161 -8.49 -4.58 7.49
N LEU A 162 -8.75 -5.01 8.72
CA LEU A 162 -7.91 -4.76 9.88
C LEU A 162 -7.41 -6.08 10.47
N ALA A 163 -6.13 -6.13 10.78
CA ALA A 163 -5.51 -7.14 11.61
C ALA A 163 -4.69 -6.52 12.73
N SER A 164 -4.30 -7.32 13.71
CA SER A 164 -3.37 -6.89 14.75
C SER A 164 -2.43 -8.00 15.15
N THR A 165 -1.28 -7.61 15.70
CA THR A 165 -0.26 -8.52 16.23
C THR A 165 0.42 -7.90 17.44
N ALA A 166 0.97 -8.74 18.31
CA ALA A 166 1.84 -8.31 19.40
C ALA A 166 3.32 -8.60 19.11
N ASP A 167 3.60 -9.52 18.20
CA ASP A 167 4.91 -10.16 18.05
C ASP A 167 5.37 -10.37 16.59
N PHE A 168 4.49 -10.13 15.62
CA PHE A 168 4.68 -10.45 14.21
C PHE A 168 4.89 -11.96 13.93
N GLU A 169 4.49 -12.80 14.87
CA GLU A 169 4.45 -14.26 14.75
C GLU A 169 3.01 -14.76 14.62
N THR A 170 2.09 -14.11 15.34
CA THR A 170 0.66 -14.41 15.33
C THR A 170 -0.14 -13.19 14.93
N PHE A 171 -1.13 -13.37 14.06
CA PHE A 171 -1.99 -12.31 13.57
C PHE A 171 -3.45 -12.59 13.91
N GLN A 172 -4.14 -11.58 14.44
CA GLN A 172 -5.58 -11.61 14.67
C GLN A 172 -6.27 -10.75 13.62
N ARG A 173 -7.15 -11.35 12.81
CA ARG A 173 -8.02 -10.62 11.87
C ARG A 173 -9.24 -10.07 12.58
N HIS A 174 -9.59 -8.82 12.27
CA HIS A 174 -10.77 -8.13 12.84
C HIS A 174 -11.87 -7.92 11.80
N GLY A 175 -11.62 -8.21 10.51
CA GLY A 175 -12.57 -8.07 9.42
C GLY A 175 -12.44 -6.77 8.64
N ILE A 176 -13.43 -6.54 7.77
CA ILE A 176 -13.50 -5.34 6.93
C ILE A 176 -13.90 -4.14 7.77
N ILE A 177 -13.14 -3.06 7.69
CA ILE A 177 -13.40 -1.78 8.36
C ILE A 177 -13.85 -0.68 7.41
N PHE A 178 -13.51 -0.78 6.12
CA PHE A 178 -14.06 0.07 5.06
C PHE A 178 -14.49 -0.80 3.88
N CYS A 179 -15.76 -0.66 3.50
CA CYS A 179 -16.35 -1.43 2.40
C CYS A 179 -15.70 -1.08 1.04
N PRO A 180 -15.81 -1.94 0.03
CA PRO A 180 -15.35 -1.69 -1.33
C PRO A 180 -16.03 -0.46 -1.97
N GLU A 181 -15.38 0.27 -2.84
CA GLU A 181 -13.94 0.27 -3.09
C GLU A 181 -13.27 1.24 -2.12
N ASN A 182 -12.36 0.77 -1.30
CA ASN A 182 -11.60 1.61 -0.36
C ASN A 182 -10.19 1.05 -0.17
N LYS A 183 -9.20 1.93 -0.27
CA LYS A 183 -7.76 1.59 -0.19
C LYS A 183 -7.00 2.65 0.60
N ASP A 184 -5.71 2.43 0.76
CA ASP A 184 -4.73 3.38 1.31
C ASP A 184 -5.14 3.90 2.70
N VAL A 185 -5.66 3.00 3.52
CA VAL A 185 -6.05 3.36 4.88
C VAL A 185 -4.83 3.37 5.79
N VAL A 186 -4.57 4.51 6.40
CA VAL A 186 -3.55 4.68 7.44
C VAL A 186 -4.22 5.10 8.74
N LEU A 187 -3.81 4.51 9.84
CA LEU A 187 -4.28 4.88 11.17
C LEU A 187 -3.33 5.89 11.81
N PHE A 188 -3.87 6.82 12.58
CA PHE A 188 -3.06 7.67 13.44
C PHE A 188 -2.55 6.88 14.65
N PRO A 189 -1.32 7.16 15.13
CA PRO A 189 -0.70 6.36 16.19
C PRO A 189 -1.27 6.62 17.58
N GLU A 190 -2.16 7.60 17.71
CA GLU A 190 -2.83 7.94 18.97
C GLU A 190 -4.27 8.43 18.73
N LYS A 191 -5.07 8.44 19.78
CA LYS A 191 -6.43 9.00 19.75
C LYS A 191 -6.40 10.52 19.68
N ILE A 192 -7.23 11.08 18.82
CA ILE A 192 -7.41 12.51 18.63
C ILE A 192 -8.82 12.89 19.14
N GLY A 193 -8.88 13.73 20.16
CA GLY A 193 -10.15 14.05 20.81
C GLY A 193 -10.85 12.83 21.44
N GLY A 194 -10.08 11.84 21.91
CA GLY A 194 -10.58 10.62 22.53
C GLY A 194 -11.05 9.53 21.58
N GLN A 195 -10.94 9.74 20.26
CA GLN A 195 -11.31 8.77 19.22
C GLN A 195 -10.10 8.35 18.38
N TYR A 196 -10.11 7.12 17.88
CA TYR A 196 -9.18 6.69 16.84
C TYR A 196 -9.47 7.45 15.56
N ALA A 197 -8.44 7.66 14.75
CA ALA A 197 -8.50 8.43 13.53
C ALA A 197 -7.82 7.67 12.39
N ALA A 198 -8.32 7.87 11.17
CA ALA A 198 -7.75 7.29 9.97
C ALA A 198 -7.85 8.25 8.79
N LEU A 199 -6.88 8.14 7.87
CA LEU A 199 -7.05 8.60 6.50
C LEU A 199 -7.40 7.40 5.64
N HIS A 200 -8.28 7.58 4.65
CA HIS A 200 -8.70 6.54 3.75
C HIS A 200 -9.01 7.10 2.35
N ARG A 201 -9.09 6.22 1.37
CA ARG A 201 -9.38 6.61 0.00
C ARG A 201 -10.52 5.78 -0.59
N PRO A 202 -11.78 6.30 -0.54
CA PRO A 202 -12.85 5.72 -1.34
C PRO A 202 -12.51 5.83 -2.82
N THR A 203 -12.70 4.76 -3.56
CA THR A 203 -12.46 4.70 -5.00
C THR A 203 -13.73 4.26 -5.68
N THR A 204 -14.16 4.96 -6.69
CA THR A 204 -15.33 4.54 -7.46
C THR A 204 -14.98 4.52 -8.94
N ALA A 205 -15.66 3.68 -9.70
CA ALA A 205 -15.59 3.66 -11.15
C ALA A 205 -16.35 4.84 -11.79
N HIS A 206 -17.10 5.60 -10.98
CA HIS A 206 -17.97 6.67 -11.47
C HIS A 206 -17.18 7.96 -11.66
N PRO A 207 -17.36 8.68 -12.80
CA PRO A 207 -16.58 9.89 -13.12
C PRO A 207 -16.82 11.08 -12.18
N PHE A 208 -17.88 11.08 -11.37
CA PHE A 208 -18.13 12.13 -10.37
C PHE A 208 -17.23 12.06 -9.16
N CYS A 209 -16.67 10.89 -8.87
CA CYS A 209 -15.86 10.70 -7.67
C CYS A 209 -14.40 10.57 -8.06
N ARG A 210 -13.59 11.49 -7.55
CA ARG A 210 -12.14 11.38 -7.63
C ARG A 210 -11.65 10.54 -6.46
N PRO A 211 -10.65 9.68 -6.65
CA PRO A 211 -9.94 9.04 -5.54
C PRO A 211 -9.16 10.10 -4.76
N GLU A 212 -9.68 10.49 -3.62
CA GLU A 212 -9.21 11.59 -2.76
C GLU A 212 -8.95 11.06 -1.35
N ILE A 213 -8.08 11.74 -0.58
CA ILE A 213 -7.85 11.43 0.83
C ILE A 213 -9.03 11.95 1.65
N TRP A 214 -9.61 11.06 2.42
CA TRP A 214 -10.68 11.33 3.38
C TRP A 214 -10.21 11.01 4.80
N PHE A 215 -10.74 11.72 5.77
CA PHE A 215 -10.56 11.50 7.19
C PHE A 215 -11.78 10.79 7.78
N ALA A 216 -11.57 9.90 8.75
CA ALA A 216 -12.64 9.26 9.51
C ALA A 216 -12.25 9.08 10.98
N ARG A 217 -13.24 8.93 11.85
CA ARG A 217 -13.09 8.68 13.31
C ARG A 217 -13.75 7.38 13.70
N SER A 218 -13.23 6.75 14.75
CA SER A 218 -13.77 5.50 15.30
C SER A 218 -13.65 5.48 16.84
N PRO A 219 -14.65 4.96 17.57
CA PRO A 219 -14.54 4.73 19.00
C PRO A 219 -13.68 3.50 19.34
N ASP A 220 -13.53 2.52 18.41
CA ASP A 220 -13.06 1.17 18.69
C ASP A 220 -12.20 0.52 17.58
N LEU A 221 -11.79 1.27 16.56
CA LEU A 221 -11.07 0.83 15.33
C LEU A 221 -11.92 -0.02 14.35
N LEU A 222 -13.14 -0.39 14.71
CA LEU A 222 -14.00 -1.23 13.89
C LEU A 222 -15.14 -0.44 13.23
N HIS A 223 -15.69 0.54 13.95
CA HIS A 223 -16.82 1.34 13.47
C HIS A 223 -16.34 2.74 13.10
N TRP A 224 -16.35 3.06 11.81
CA TRP A 224 -15.83 4.32 11.28
C TRP A 224 -16.94 5.25 10.82
N GLY A 225 -16.78 6.55 11.11
CA GLY A 225 -17.75 7.58 10.74
C GLY A 225 -17.14 8.97 10.78
N GLY A 226 -17.98 10.01 10.65
CA GLY A 226 -17.53 11.39 10.63
C GLY A 226 -16.64 11.74 9.45
N HIS A 227 -16.91 11.12 8.29
CA HIS A 227 -16.09 11.24 7.09
C HIS A 227 -16.02 12.66 6.56
N GLN A 228 -14.81 13.13 6.26
CA GLN A 228 -14.54 14.47 5.72
C GLN A 228 -13.44 14.37 4.66
N VAL A 229 -13.58 15.14 3.56
CA VAL A 229 -12.52 15.27 2.55
C VAL A 229 -11.34 16.02 3.17
N VAL A 230 -10.13 15.54 2.92
CA VAL A 230 -8.88 16.16 3.37
C VAL A 230 -8.16 16.80 2.19
N HIS A 231 -7.83 16.01 1.17
CA HIS A 231 -7.06 16.47 0.02
C HIS A 231 -7.45 15.72 -1.26
N GLY A 232 -7.82 16.46 -2.27
CA GLY A 232 -8.35 15.94 -3.54
C GLY A 232 -7.46 16.14 -4.75
N GLY A 233 -6.22 16.54 -4.55
CA GLY A 233 -5.31 16.90 -5.62
C GLY A 233 -5.66 18.24 -6.30
N SER A 234 -4.71 19.12 -6.36
CA SER A 234 -4.90 20.49 -6.86
C SER A 234 -3.88 20.94 -7.90
N SER A 235 -2.90 20.09 -8.20
CA SER A 235 -1.76 20.44 -9.06
C SER A 235 -1.67 19.57 -10.32
N ASN A 236 -0.75 19.91 -11.20
CA ASN A 236 -0.54 19.21 -12.47
C ASN A 236 -0.05 17.76 -12.31
N TRP A 237 0.43 17.35 -11.13
CA TRP A 237 0.94 16.01 -10.88
C TRP A 237 -0.05 15.12 -10.10
N GLU A 238 -1.10 15.69 -9.50
CA GLU A 238 -2.15 14.98 -8.76
C GLU A 238 -3.42 14.82 -9.60
N THR A 239 -3.29 14.51 -10.89
CA THR A 239 -4.42 14.47 -11.81
C THR A 239 -5.19 13.17 -11.83
N GLY A 240 -4.62 12.13 -11.22
CA GLY A 240 -5.21 10.80 -11.12
C GLY A 240 -5.70 10.49 -9.70
N ARG A 241 -5.07 9.50 -9.08
CA ARG A 241 -5.36 9.08 -7.69
C ARG A 241 -4.55 9.90 -6.71
N VAL A 242 -5.15 10.22 -5.57
CA VAL A 242 -4.45 10.81 -4.40
C VAL A 242 -4.82 9.97 -3.19
N GLY A 243 -3.85 9.42 -2.48
CA GLY A 243 -4.09 8.51 -1.36
C GLY A 243 -3.02 8.65 -0.29
N ALA A 244 -3.38 8.37 0.96
CA ALA A 244 -2.44 8.35 2.07
C ALA A 244 -1.34 7.31 1.83
N GLY A 245 -0.13 7.63 2.22
CA GLY A 245 1.03 6.78 2.02
C GLY A 245 1.41 6.04 3.30
N VAL A 246 1.93 6.76 4.26
CA VAL A 246 2.44 6.21 5.53
C VAL A 246 1.54 6.59 6.70
N PRO A 247 1.52 5.86 7.83
CA PRO A 247 0.88 6.34 9.04
C PRO A 247 1.42 7.72 9.42
N PRO A 248 0.53 8.72 9.71
CA PRO A 248 0.95 10.09 9.99
C PRO A 248 1.91 10.19 11.17
N LEU A 249 2.95 10.99 11.02
CA LEU A 249 3.93 11.27 12.08
C LEU A 249 3.51 12.50 12.89
N ARG A 250 3.48 12.34 14.22
CA ARG A 250 3.20 13.46 15.10
C ARG A 250 4.39 14.42 15.21
N THR A 251 4.13 15.70 15.02
CA THR A 251 5.11 16.78 15.21
C THR A 251 4.52 17.87 16.13
N GLU A 252 5.32 18.82 16.53
CA GLU A 252 4.83 19.99 17.29
C GLU A 252 3.94 20.91 16.44
N GLN A 253 4.11 20.90 15.12
CA GLN A 253 3.40 21.80 14.20
C GLN A 253 2.11 21.18 13.62
N GLY A 254 1.97 19.84 13.67
CA GLY A 254 0.85 19.12 13.06
C GLY A 254 1.18 17.65 12.86
N TRP A 255 0.28 16.95 12.17
CA TRP A 255 0.51 15.60 11.68
C TRP A 255 1.18 15.67 10.30
N LEU A 256 2.40 15.16 10.20
CA LEU A 256 3.10 15.05 8.93
C LEU A 256 2.57 13.82 8.18
N GLU A 257 1.95 14.05 7.05
CA GLU A 257 1.46 13.01 6.15
C GLU A 257 2.30 12.99 4.89
N ILE A 258 2.89 11.83 4.60
CA ILE A 258 3.55 11.55 3.33
C ILE A 258 2.61 10.68 2.53
N TYR A 259 2.15 11.22 1.42
CA TYR A 259 1.12 10.62 0.59
C TYR A 259 1.65 10.31 -0.82
N HIS A 260 0.87 9.61 -1.59
CA HIS A 260 1.15 9.41 -3.00
C HIS A 260 0.07 10.04 -3.87
N ALA A 261 0.46 10.45 -5.06
CA ALA A 261 -0.49 10.82 -6.09
C ALA A 261 -0.04 10.31 -7.46
N SER A 262 -0.98 10.15 -8.37
CA SER A 262 -0.67 9.74 -9.73
C SER A 262 -0.94 10.85 -10.74
N ARG A 263 0.00 10.98 -11.68
CA ARG A 263 -0.23 11.71 -12.93
C ARG A 263 -0.93 10.74 -13.90
N ARG A 264 -2.16 11.06 -14.27
CA ARG A 264 -2.95 10.20 -15.18
C ARG A 264 -2.23 10.03 -16.52
N SER A 265 -2.12 8.79 -16.99
CA SER A 265 -1.65 8.53 -18.35
C SER A 265 -2.66 9.01 -19.38
N THR A 266 -2.17 9.54 -20.48
CA THR A 266 -2.98 9.82 -21.68
C THR A 266 -3.07 8.59 -22.61
N GLU A 267 -2.26 7.57 -22.36
CA GLU A 267 -2.26 6.33 -23.14
C GLU A 267 -3.25 5.31 -22.54
N PRO A 268 -4.16 4.74 -23.36
CA PRO A 268 -5.07 3.71 -22.88
C PRO A 268 -4.34 2.49 -22.29
N GLY A 269 -4.85 1.95 -21.18
CA GLY A 269 -4.27 0.77 -20.50
C GLY A 269 -3.02 1.05 -19.67
N LYS A 270 -2.51 2.28 -19.63
CA LYS A 270 -1.40 2.65 -18.74
C LYS A 270 -1.88 3.31 -17.45
N VAL A 271 -1.25 2.93 -16.35
CA VAL A 271 -1.60 3.38 -14.99
C VAL A 271 -1.21 4.84 -14.75
N GLY A 272 -0.18 5.34 -15.44
CA GLY A 272 0.42 6.66 -15.20
C GLY A 272 1.57 6.61 -14.19
N THR A 273 2.17 7.77 -13.94
CA THR A 273 3.32 7.91 -13.03
C THR A 273 2.83 8.18 -11.61
N TYR A 274 3.34 7.44 -10.62
CA TYR A 274 3.09 7.71 -9.21
C TYR A 274 4.29 8.41 -8.58
N VAL A 275 3.99 9.42 -7.76
CA VAL A 275 4.99 10.28 -7.11
C VAL A 275 4.63 10.47 -5.63
N GLY A 276 5.64 10.77 -4.82
CA GLY A 276 5.46 11.09 -3.40
C GLY A 276 5.13 12.57 -3.19
N GLY A 277 4.19 12.84 -2.28
CA GLY A 277 3.84 14.17 -1.80
C GLY A 277 3.97 14.28 -0.28
N ILE A 278 3.86 15.50 0.25
CA ILE A 278 3.93 15.77 1.68
C ILE A 278 2.98 16.90 2.06
N MET A 279 2.30 16.75 3.20
CA MET A 279 1.43 17.77 3.78
C MET A 279 1.45 17.74 5.31
N LEU A 280 1.07 18.85 5.92
CA LEU A 280 0.91 18.99 7.36
C LEU A 280 -0.58 19.16 7.68
N LEU A 281 -1.10 18.26 8.54
CA LEU A 281 -2.49 18.29 8.99
C LEU A 281 -2.58 18.89 10.39
N ASP A 282 -3.74 19.43 10.73
CA ASP A 282 -4.02 19.98 12.05
C ASP A 282 -3.98 18.90 13.15
N LEU A 283 -3.40 19.21 14.31
CA LEU A 283 -3.26 18.25 15.43
C LEU A 283 -4.60 17.80 16.00
N GLU A 284 -5.57 18.69 16.12
CA GLU A 284 -6.86 18.41 16.76
C GLU A 284 -7.93 17.99 15.74
N ASN A 285 -7.81 18.49 14.52
CA ASN A 285 -8.70 18.15 13.42
C ASN A 285 -7.93 17.82 12.13
N PRO A 286 -7.41 16.60 11.96
CA PRO A 286 -6.62 16.22 10.79
C PRO A 286 -7.35 16.26 9.43
N ALA A 287 -8.65 16.55 9.43
CA ALA A 287 -9.36 16.87 8.19
C ALA A 287 -8.94 18.24 7.61
N VAL A 288 -8.24 19.07 8.39
CA VAL A 288 -7.75 20.38 7.98
C VAL A 288 -6.28 20.27 7.56
N VAL A 289 -6.01 20.53 6.28
CA VAL A 289 -4.64 20.70 5.78
C VAL A 289 -4.15 22.08 6.17
N ARG A 290 -3.11 22.13 6.98
CA ARG A 290 -2.45 23.37 7.41
C ARG A 290 -1.49 23.91 6.37
N ASN A 291 -0.74 22.99 5.79
CA ASN A 291 0.21 23.27 4.71
C ASN A 291 0.39 22.05 3.84
N TYR A 292 0.77 22.23 2.60
CA TYR A 292 1.18 21.16 1.70
C TYR A 292 2.20 21.68 0.69
N ARG A 293 3.07 20.79 0.23
CA ARG A 293 4.03 21.13 -0.81
C ARG A 293 3.36 21.04 -2.18
N PRO A 294 3.37 22.12 -3.00
CA PRO A 294 2.74 22.13 -4.32
C PRO A 294 3.48 21.28 -5.37
N ASP A 295 4.77 21.00 -5.16
CA ASP A 295 5.61 20.16 -6.00
C ASP A 295 5.80 18.78 -5.38
N PRO A 296 6.03 17.72 -6.17
CA PRO A 296 6.31 16.40 -5.62
C PRO A 296 7.47 16.41 -4.62
N LEU A 297 7.35 15.56 -3.59
CA LEU A 297 8.46 15.30 -2.65
C LEU A 297 9.61 14.61 -3.39
N TRP A 298 9.27 13.58 -4.17
CA TRP A 298 10.16 12.96 -5.16
C TRP A 298 9.37 12.26 -6.26
N GLU A 299 10.00 12.14 -7.44
CA GLU A 299 9.52 11.40 -8.61
C GLU A 299 10.42 10.18 -8.87
N PRO A 300 9.93 9.16 -9.61
CA PRO A 300 10.75 8.04 -10.01
C PRO A 300 11.95 8.48 -10.84
N ASP A 301 13.15 8.11 -10.44
CA ASP A 301 14.40 8.40 -11.16
C ASP A 301 15.43 7.26 -11.13
N MET A 302 15.25 6.28 -10.23
CA MET A 302 16.12 5.11 -10.19
C MET A 302 15.67 4.07 -11.22
N PRO A 303 16.59 3.29 -11.80
CA PRO A 303 16.25 2.25 -12.79
C PRO A 303 15.14 1.31 -12.31
N TYR A 304 15.17 0.89 -11.04
CA TYR A 304 14.16 0.01 -10.46
C TYR A 304 12.82 0.69 -10.15
N GLU A 305 12.72 2.01 -10.24
CA GLU A 305 11.47 2.76 -10.17
C GLU A 305 10.87 3.00 -11.56
N LEU A 306 11.72 3.05 -12.58
CA LEU A 306 11.37 3.32 -13.96
C LEU A 306 11.02 2.05 -14.75
N GLU A 307 11.53 0.88 -14.31
CA GLU A 307 11.36 -0.40 -14.99
C GLU A 307 10.80 -1.46 -14.02
N GLY A 308 9.70 -2.12 -14.40
CA GLY A 308 9.06 -3.16 -13.60
C GLY A 308 7.67 -3.51 -14.13
N PHE A 309 6.85 -4.17 -13.29
CA PHE A 309 5.51 -4.60 -13.66
C PHE A 309 4.59 -3.40 -13.97
N VAL A 310 4.72 -2.31 -13.22
CA VAL A 310 4.11 -1.01 -13.53
C VAL A 310 5.20 0.06 -13.49
N PRO A 311 5.77 0.45 -14.65
CA PRO A 311 6.86 1.41 -14.71
C PRO A 311 6.49 2.81 -14.19
N GLY A 312 7.49 3.52 -13.65
CA GLY A 312 7.33 4.91 -13.23
C GLY A 312 6.53 5.07 -11.94
N VAL A 313 6.77 4.21 -10.94
CA VAL A 313 6.05 4.22 -9.66
C VAL A 313 7.01 4.35 -8.48
N VAL A 314 6.75 5.35 -7.63
CA VAL A 314 7.17 5.41 -6.23
C VAL A 314 5.92 5.47 -5.35
N PHE A 315 5.74 4.49 -4.47
CA PHE A 315 4.53 4.32 -3.69
C PHE A 315 4.87 4.17 -2.19
N PRO A 316 5.01 5.30 -1.44
CA PRO A 316 5.35 5.25 -0.01
C PRO A 316 4.26 4.53 0.79
N THR A 317 4.67 3.67 1.72
CA THR A 317 3.74 2.84 2.50
C THR A 317 4.10 2.72 3.96
N ALA A 318 5.35 3.00 4.34
CA ALA A 318 5.78 2.94 5.72
C ALA A 318 6.93 3.90 5.98
N VAL A 319 7.07 4.31 7.23
CA VAL A 319 8.20 5.09 7.74
C VAL A 319 8.61 4.57 9.11
N VAL A 320 9.91 4.46 9.33
CA VAL A 320 10.52 4.11 10.62
C VAL A 320 11.46 5.24 11.03
N GLU A 321 11.27 5.78 12.24
CA GLU A 321 12.12 6.81 12.79
C GLU A 321 13.39 6.19 13.38
N ARG A 322 14.57 6.67 12.94
CA ARG A 322 15.88 6.24 13.41
C ARG A 322 16.71 7.45 13.84
N GLY A 323 16.48 7.92 15.06
CA GLY A 323 17.12 9.15 15.56
C GLY A 323 16.66 10.38 14.78
N ASP A 324 17.59 11.04 14.10
CA ASP A 324 17.33 12.19 13.22
C ASP A 324 16.96 11.80 11.77
N ARG A 325 16.87 10.50 11.48
CA ARG A 325 16.57 9.95 10.15
C ARG A 325 15.19 9.33 10.08
N LEU A 326 14.58 9.48 8.92
CA LEU A 326 13.33 8.80 8.55
C LEU A 326 13.64 7.80 7.43
N GLN A 327 13.56 6.51 7.76
CA GLN A 327 13.64 5.42 6.78
C GLN A 327 12.27 5.20 6.19
N MET A 328 12.08 5.62 4.96
CA MET A 328 10.81 5.50 4.25
C MET A 328 10.85 4.32 3.30
N TYR A 329 9.94 3.37 3.50
CA TYR A 329 9.77 2.20 2.66
C TYR A 329 8.67 2.45 1.65
N TYR A 330 8.90 1.97 0.43
CA TYR A 330 7.99 2.19 -0.68
C TYR A 330 8.01 1.04 -1.69
N GLY A 331 6.95 0.94 -2.47
CA GLY A 331 6.90 0.11 -3.66
C GLY A 331 7.50 0.86 -4.84
N ALA A 332 8.42 0.21 -5.55
CA ALA A 332 9.05 0.71 -6.74
C ALA A 332 8.61 -0.11 -7.97
N ALA A 333 8.04 0.55 -8.98
CA ALA A 333 7.55 -0.01 -10.24
C ALA A 333 6.64 -1.25 -10.08
N ASP A 334 5.84 -1.33 -8.99
CA ASP A 334 5.03 -2.50 -8.57
C ASP A 334 5.81 -3.83 -8.60
N THR A 335 7.12 -3.76 -8.37
CA THR A 335 8.02 -4.93 -8.47
C THR A 335 8.91 -5.08 -7.26
N TYR A 336 9.40 -3.98 -6.70
CA TYR A 336 10.44 -4.01 -5.69
C TYR A 336 10.00 -3.30 -4.40
N THR A 337 10.48 -3.79 -3.26
CA THR A 337 10.53 -3.01 -2.02
C THR A 337 11.84 -2.24 -1.99
N ALA A 338 11.72 -0.93 -1.89
CA ALA A 338 12.85 -0.04 -1.74
C ALA A 338 12.73 0.81 -0.47
N MET A 339 13.83 1.41 -0.06
CA MET A 339 13.93 2.34 1.07
C MET A 339 14.70 3.58 0.65
N VAL A 340 14.25 4.73 1.15
CA VAL A 340 14.93 6.01 1.03
C VAL A 340 15.03 6.66 2.41
N GLU A 341 16.17 7.27 2.72
CA GLU A 341 16.35 8.04 3.95
C GLU A 341 16.26 9.54 3.70
N PHE A 342 15.54 10.19 4.62
CA PHE A 342 15.46 11.65 4.70
C PHE A 342 15.96 12.13 6.07
N ASP A 343 16.52 13.34 6.09
CA ASP A 343 16.66 14.08 7.32
C ASP A 343 15.28 14.52 7.83
N ARG A 344 15.03 14.30 9.14
CA ARG A 344 13.74 14.57 9.75
C ARG A 344 13.38 16.06 9.73
N GLU A 345 14.35 16.93 10.03
CA GLU A 345 14.11 18.38 10.07
C GLU A 345 13.93 18.96 8.66
N GLU A 346 14.73 18.49 7.68
CA GLU A 346 14.56 18.89 6.28
C GLU A 346 13.20 18.48 5.74
N LEU A 347 12.71 17.27 6.08
CA LEU A 347 11.42 16.80 5.66
C LEU A 347 10.27 17.60 6.28
N LEU A 348 10.38 17.93 7.57
CA LEU A 348 9.42 18.79 8.27
C LEU A 348 9.38 20.22 7.71
N ALA A 349 10.52 20.75 7.33
CA ALA A 349 10.62 22.07 6.72
C ALA A 349 10.05 22.13 5.29
N ALA A 350 9.88 20.98 4.64
CA ALA A 350 9.37 20.86 3.28
C ALA A 350 7.82 20.71 3.22
N ALA A 351 7.20 20.42 4.36
CA ALA A 351 5.73 20.20 4.47
C ALA A 351 4.94 21.55 4.69
#